data_c26f7610aefc2257f2c5af4c90bbe6bf
#
_entry.id   c26f7610aefc2257f2c5af4c90bbe6bf
#
_cell.length_a   1.000
_cell.length_b   1.000
_cell.length_c   1.000
_cell.angle_alpha   90.00
_cell.angle_beta   90.00
_cell.angle_gamma   90.00
#
_symmetry.space_group_name_H-M   'P 1'
#
loop_
_entity.id
_entity.type
_entity.pdbx_description
1 polymer ?
#
loop_
_entity_poly.entity_id
_entity_poly.type
_entity_poly.pdbx_seq_one_letter_code
_entity_poly.pdbx_strand_id
1 'polypeptide(L)'
;VDKELRLEAELFAKASKDELFTICCTSTLELGIDIGSVDSICQVGAASSVSSLAQRLGRSGRQKQHSILHVYTDKAWVLLQNIATIELLRERNLETIQIIKKPYSVLFQQILSLLMEHNGLTKPALKEELFKMPCWGTITIEEIDLLIESMIAGELIEISENELITGVESERLIERRDFYAHFNTRTEARVMHGSQHIGDMPISNRIK
;
A
#
# COMPACT_ATOMS: atom_id res chain seq x y z
N VAL A 1 6.01 -4.29 -12.71
CA VAL A 1 5.45 -4.36 -14.08
C VAL A 1 5.53 -2.99 -14.68
N ASP A 2 6.06 -2.89 -15.90
CA ASP A 2 6.23 -1.66 -16.63
C ASP A 2 4.87 -0.98 -16.84
N LYS A 3 4.81 0.33 -16.65
CA LYS A 3 3.59 1.14 -16.79
C LYS A 3 3.07 1.06 -18.24
N GLU A 4 3.96 0.96 -19.21
CA GLU A 4 3.63 0.86 -20.63
C GLU A 4 2.94 -0.47 -20.97
N LEU A 5 3.50 -1.61 -20.53
CA LEU A 5 2.90 -2.93 -20.69
C LEU A 5 1.51 -3.04 -20.05
N ARG A 6 1.31 -2.36 -18.92
CA ARG A 6 0.02 -2.31 -18.25
C ARG A 6 -1.01 -1.55 -19.07
N LEU A 7 -0.63 -0.38 -19.61
CA LEU A 7 -1.50 0.43 -20.45
C LEU A 7 -1.86 -0.30 -21.76
N GLU A 8 -0.89 -0.97 -22.36
CA GLU A 8 -1.09 -1.78 -23.55
C GLU A 8 -2.10 -2.91 -23.32
N ALA A 9 -1.99 -3.64 -22.18
CA ALA A 9 -2.94 -4.68 -21.80
C ALA A 9 -4.37 -4.12 -21.57
N GLU A 10 -4.50 -2.92 -20.97
CA GLU A 10 -5.79 -2.24 -20.80
C GLU A 10 -6.42 -1.85 -22.14
N LEU A 11 -5.63 -1.28 -23.05
CA LEU A 11 -6.08 -0.89 -24.37
C LEU A 11 -6.51 -2.11 -25.21
N PHE A 12 -5.71 -3.19 -25.15
CA PHE A 12 -6.04 -4.45 -25.82
C PHE A 12 -7.36 -5.03 -25.29
N ALA A 13 -7.54 -5.11 -23.96
CA ALA A 13 -8.78 -5.63 -23.38
C ALA A 13 -10.02 -4.80 -23.75
N LYS A 14 -9.86 -3.48 -23.90
CA LYS A 14 -10.95 -2.58 -24.35
C LYS A 14 -11.28 -2.73 -25.83
N ALA A 15 -10.27 -2.98 -26.65
CA ALA A 15 -10.45 -3.15 -28.10
C ALA A 15 -11.05 -4.52 -28.47
N SER A 16 -10.71 -5.57 -27.71
CA SER A 16 -11.06 -6.96 -28.02
C SER A 16 -12.36 -7.42 -27.35
N LYS A 17 -13.39 -6.58 -27.28
CA LYS A 17 -14.65 -6.90 -26.58
C LYS A 17 -15.37 -8.14 -27.10
N ASP A 18 -15.23 -8.43 -28.37
CA ASP A 18 -15.91 -9.54 -29.07
C ASP A 18 -14.97 -10.72 -29.36
N GLU A 19 -13.72 -10.65 -28.93
CA GLU A 19 -12.72 -11.70 -29.13
C GLU A 19 -12.43 -12.44 -27.83
N LEU A 20 -12.11 -13.74 -27.95
CA LEU A 20 -11.65 -14.53 -26.81
C LEU A 20 -10.19 -14.20 -26.50
N PHE A 21 -9.92 -13.72 -25.30
CA PHE A 21 -8.56 -13.45 -24.85
C PHE A 21 -8.35 -13.89 -23.40
N THR A 22 -7.10 -14.09 -23.04
CA THR A 22 -6.68 -14.40 -21.67
C THR A 22 -5.57 -13.46 -21.26
N ILE A 23 -5.69 -12.86 -20.08
CA ILE A 23 -4.64 -12.02 -19.49
C ILE A 23 -4.00 -12.78 -18.35
N CYS A 24 -2.69 -13.04 -18.46
CA CYS A 24 -1.88 -13.58 -17.38
C CYS A 24 -1.21 -12.44 -16.61
N CYS A 25 -1.42 -12.38 -15.31
CA CYS A 25 -0.90 -11.29 -14.48
C CYS A 25 -0.61 -11.75 -13.06
N THR A 26 0.15 -10.95 -12.35
CA THR A 26 0.31 -11.03 -10.90
C THR A 26 -0.75 -10.14 -10.21
N SER A 27 -0.53 -9.73 -8.98
CA SER A 27 -1.42 -8.82 -8.21
C SER A 27 -1.67 -7.45 -8.88
N THR A 28 -0.95 -7.12 -9.94
CA THR A 28 -1.07 -5.82 -10.63
C THR A 28 -2.44 -5.55 -11.23
N LEU A 29 -3.23 -6.58 -11.53
CA LEU A 29 -4.60 -6.43 -12.05
C LEU A 29 -5.68 -6.36 -10.95
N GLU A 30 -5.32 -6.37 -9.67
CA GLU A 30 -6.27 -6.28 -8.56
C GLU A 30 -6.84 -4.87 -8.42
N LEU A 31 -5.99 -3.85 -8.54
CA LEU A 31 -6.33 -2.45 -8.27
C LEU A 31 -6.09 -1.54 -9.47
N GLY A 32 -7.04 -0.64 -9.69
CA GLY A 32 -6.87 0.54 -10.55
C GLY A 32 -6.75 0.28 -12.03
N ILE A 33 -7.18 -0.89 -12.54
CA ILE A 33 -7.20 -1.19 -13.97
C ILE A 33 -8.63 -1.30 -14.45
N ASP A 34 -8.95 -0.59 -15.53
CA ASP A 34 -10.23 -0.68 -16.21
C ASP A 34 -10.13 -1.62 -17.44
N ILE A 35 -10.02 -2.93 -17.15
CA ILE A 35 -10.10 -3.98 -18.19
C ILE A 35 -11.54 -4.38 -18.52
N GLY A 36 -12.53 -3.69 -17.96
CA GLY A 36 -13.92 -4.07 -18.08
C GLY A 36 -14.28 -5.29 -17.25
N SER A 37 -15.20 -6.10 -17.77
CA SER A 37 -15.62 -7.36 -17.15
C SER A 37 -15.02 -8.54 -17.90
N VAL A 38 -14.45 -9.49 -17.16
CA VAL A 38 -14.00 -10.77 -17.70
C VAL A 38 -15.04 -11.86 -17.40
N ASP A 39 -15.10 -12.92 -18.19
CA ASP A 39 -16.04 -14.00 -17.99
C ASP A 39 -15.72 -14.85 -16.77
N SER A 40 -14.43 -15.15 -16.55
CA SER A 40 -13.97 -15.98 -15.45
C SER A 40 -12.58 -15.55 -14.98
N ILE A 41 -12.27 -15.92 -13.74
CA ILE A 41 -10.96 -15.71 -13.10
C ILE A 41 -10.33 -17.08 -12.88
N CYS A 42 -9.05 -17.19 -13.28
CA CYS A 42 -8.22 -18.35 -12.95
C CYS A 42 -7.18 -17.95 -11.90
N GLN A 43 -7.31 -18.50 -10.70
CA GLN A 43 -6.37 -18.33 -9.61
C GLN A 43 -5.38 -19.49 -9.58
N VAL A 44 -4.11 -19.20 -9.79
CA VAL A 44 -3.03 -20.19 -9.64
C VAL A 44 -2.35 -19.99 -8.29
N GLY A 45 -2.31 -21.04 -7.49
CA GLY A 45 -1.80 -20.99 -6.11
C GLY A 45 -2.79 -20.37 -5.12
N ALA A 46 -2.30 -19.99 -3.93
CA ALA A 46 -3.11 -19.35 -2.90
C ALA A 46 -3.33 -17.86 -3.18
N ALA A 47 -4.52 -17.36 -2.86
CA ALA A 47 -4.73 -15.93 -2.74
C ALA A 47 -4.00 -15.41 -1.49
N SER A 48 -3.49 -14.18 -1.55
CA SER A 48 -2.75 -13.56 -0.44
C SER A 48 -3.66 -13.20 0.74
N SER A 49 -4.94 -12.93 0.46
CA SER A 49 -5.98 -12.58 1.43
C SER A 49 -7.36 -12.82 0.86
N VAL A 50 -8.39 -12.85 1.72
CA VAL A 50 -9.80 -12.93 1.31
C VAL A 50 -10.17 -11.69 0.50
N SER A 51 -9.74 -10.51 0.95
CA SER A 51 -9.95 -9.23 0.26
C SER A 51 -9.34 -9.21 -1.13
N SER A 52 -8.14 -9.74 -1.30
CA SER A 52 -7.47 -9.88 -2.61
C SER A 52 -8.28 -10.78 -3.55
N LEU A 53 -8.77 -11.92 -3.07
CA LEU A 53 -9.63 -12.79 -3.85
C LEU A 53 -10.95 -12.11 -4.23
N ALA A 54 -11.57 -11.38 -3.30
CA ALA A 54 -12.78 -10.60 -3.53
C ALA A 54 -12.60 -9.56 -4.63
N GLN A 55 -11.48 -8.82 -4.60
CA GLN A 55 -11.15 -7.81 -5.61
C GLN A 55 -10.97 -8.42 -7.01
N ARG A 56 -10.28 -9.57 -7.09
CA ARG A 56 -10.13 -10.32 -8.35
C ARG A 56 -11.50 -10.79 -8.85
N LEU A 57 -12.27 -11.45 -7.98
CA LEU A 57 -13.58 -11.98 -8.34
C LEU A 57 -14.55 -10.87 -8.78
N GLY A 58 -14.45 -9.67 -8.20
CA GLY A 58 -15.19 -8.48 -8.61
C GLY A 58 -14.87 -7.97 -10.02
N ARG A 59 -13.89 -8.55 -10.72
CA ARG A 59 -13.62 -8.29 -12.15
C ARG A 59 -14.44 -9.20 -13.06
N SER A 60 -14.95 -10.32 -12.57
CA SER A 60 -15.81 -11.23 -13.33
C SER A 60 -17.29 -11.00 -13.03
N GLY A 61 -18.15 -11.42 -13.93
CA GLY A 61 -19.58 -11.46 -13.72
C GLY A 61 -20.33 -10.11 -13.72
N ARG A 62 -19.68 -8.99 -14.05
CA ARG A 62 -20.35 -7.67 -14.07
C ARG A 62 -21.52 -7.58 -15.06
N GLN A 63 -21.46 -8.32 -16.15
CA GLN A 63 -22.51 -8.42 -17.16
C GLN A 63 -23.39 -9.67 -17.01
N LYS A 64 -22.91 -10.68 -16.23
CA LYS A 64 -23.57 -11.95 -15.97
C LYS A 64 -23.93 -12.00 -14.50
N GLN A 65 -25.03 -12.67 -14.13
CA GLN A 65 -25.46 -12.77 -12.73
C GLN A 65 -24.50 -13.52 -11.79
N HIS A 66 -23.48 -14.19 -12.34
CA HIS A 66 -22.58 -15.03 -11.57
C HIS A 66 -21.12 -14.79 -11.96
N SER A 67 -20.28 -14.63 -10.93
CA SER A 67 -18.81 -14.63 -11.08
C SER A 67 -18.30 -16.07 -11.07
N ILE A 68 -17.38 -16.39 -11.99
CA ILE A 68 -16.78 -17.73 -12.11
C ILE A 68 -15.33 -17.65 -11.64
N LEU A 69 -14.95 -18.52 -10.70
CA LEU A 69 -13.61 -18.68 -10.20
C LEU A 69 -13.13 -20.11 -10.41
N HIS A 70 -12.01 -20.25 -11.10
CA HIS A 70 -11.27 -21.49 -11.22
C HIS A 70 -10.01 -21.41 -10.35
N VAL A 71 -9.74 -22.42 -9.53
CA VAL A 71 -8.56 -22.48 -8.67
C VAL A 71 -7.69 -23.66 -9.09
N TYR A 72 -6.43 -23.39 -9.33
CA TYR A 72 -5.43 -24.38 -9.73
C TYR A 72 -4.29 -24.42 -8.72
N THR A 73 -3.96 -25.61 -8.25
CA THR A 73 -2.82 -25.84 -7.37
C THR A 73 -2.37 -27.31 -7.45
N ASP A 74 -1.07 -27.50 -7.26
CA ASP A 74 -0.42 -28.83 -7.16
C ASP A 74 -0.17 -29.26 -5.70
N LYS A 75 -0.49 -28.39 -4.73
CA LYS A 75 -0.19 -28.61 -3.30
C LYS A 75 -1.47 -28.74 -2.48
N ALA A 76 -1.63 -29.86 -1.77
CA ALA A 76 -2.81 -30.13 -0.96
C ALA A 76 -3.10 -29.04 0.10
N TRP A 77 -2.04 -28.50 0.77
CA TRP A 77 -2.23 -27.46 1.76
C TRP A 77 -2.70 -26.12 1.14
N VAL A 78 -2.27 -25.81 -0.09
CA VAL A 78 -2.75 -24.63 -0.84
C VAL A 78 -4.21 -24.81 -1.24
N LEU A 79 -4.63 -26.03 -1.56
CA LEU A 79 -6.03 -26.34 -1.83
C LEU A 79 -6.90 -26.07 -0.58
N LEU A 80 -6.47 -26.56 0.58
CA LEU A 80 -7.17 -26.30 1.84
C LEU A 80 -7.25 -24.79 2.15
N GLN A 81 -6.16 -24.05 1.94
CA GLN A 81 -6.15 -22.60 2.11
C GLN A 81 -7.14 -21.89 1.17
N ASN A 82 -7.21 -22.30 -0.08
CA ASN A 82 -8.16 -21.73 -1.04
C ASN A 82 -9.60 -22.04 -0.67
N ILE A 83 -9.91 -23.27 -0.22
CA ILE A 83 -11.24 -23.64 0.27
C ILE A 83 -11.63 -22.75 1.44
N ALA A 84 -10.78 -22.61 2.45
CA ALA A 84 -11.03 -21.73 3.60
C ALA A 84 -11.23 -20.27 3.16
N THR A 85 -10.41 -19.76 2.24
CA THR A 85 -10.55 -18.39 1.70
C THR A 85 -11.89 -18.20 0.99
N ILE A 86 -12.34 -19.18 0.20
CA ILE A 86 -13.64 -19.13 -0.49
C ILE A 86 -14.80 -19.15 0.50
N GLU A 87 -14.74 -19.98 1.54
CA GLU A 87 -15.79 -20.02 2.58
C GLU A 87 -15.86 -18.69 3.35
N LEU A 88 -14.73 -18.13 3.77
CA LEU A 88 -14.67 -16.80 4.39
C LEU A 88 -15.24 -15.72 3.47
N LEU A 89 -14.96 -15.78 2.17
CA LEU A 89 -15.50 -14.85 1.19
C LEU A 89 -17.02 -14.99 1.06
N ARG A 90 -17.57 -16.21 1.06
CA ARG A 90 -19.02 -16.48 1.04
C ARG A 90 -19.72 -15.91 2.27
N GLU A 91 -19.08 -16.02 3.42
CA GLU A 91 -19.55 -15.45 4.69
C GLU A 91 -19.35 -13.94 4.79
N ARG A 92 -18.74 -13.30 3.78
CA ARG A 92 -18.33 -11.88 3.77
C ARG A 92 -17.38 -11.52 4.93
N ASN A 93 -16.64 -12.50 5.40
CA ASN A 93 -15.66 -12.33 6.45
C ASN A 93 -14.31 -11.93 5.83
N LEU A 94 -14.12 -10.64 5.67
CA LEU A 94 -12.91 -10.04 5.14
C LEU A 94 -11.95 -9.67 6.27
N GLU A 95 -10.69 -9.47 5.92
CA GLU A 95 -9.68 -8.98 6.87
C GLU A 95 -10.11 -7.62 7.43
N THR A 96 -10.05 -7.51 8.75
CA THR A 96 -10.37 -6.26 9.44
C THR A 96 -9.29 -5.22 9.18
N ILE A 97 -9.69 -4.03 8.74
CA ILE A 97 -8.76 -2.89 8.60
C ILE A 97 -8.29 -2.49 10.00
N GLN A 98 -6.98 -2.59 10.23
CA GLN A 98 -6.37 -2.10 11.45
C GLN A 98 -6.16 -0.58 11.34
N ILE A 99 -6.93 0.17 12.13
CA ILE A 99 -6.77 1.62 12.21
C ILE A 99 -5.55 1.91 13.09
N ILE A 100 -4.55 2.55 12.51
CA ILE A 100 -3.39 3.05 13.26
C ILE A 100 -3.84 4.29 14.01
N LYS A 101 -3.92 4.19 15.35
CA LYS A 101 -4.40 5.28 16.21
C LYS A 101 -3.47 6.51 16.19
N LYS A 102 -2.17 6.29 16.10
CA LYS A 102 -1.15 7.36 16.07
C LYS A 102 -0.24 7.19 14.86
N PRO A 103 -0.63 7.70 13.69
CA PRO A 103 0.12 7.55 12.45
C PRO A 103 1.28 8.55 12.36
N TYR A 104 2.27 8.44 13.23
CA TYR A 104 3.40 9.37 13.28
C TYR A 104 4.20 9.45 11.98
N SER A 105 4.30 8.37 11.21
CA SER A 105 4.97 8.39 9.91
C SER A 105 4.24 9.25 8.88
N VAL A 106 2.90 9.23 8.91
CA VAL A 106 2.08 10.09 8.06
C VAL A 106 2.13 11.53 8.55
N LEU A 107 2.11 11.76 9.88
CA LEU A 107 2.26 13.09 10.47
C LEU A 107 3.62 13.71 10.10
N PHE A 108 4.70 12.93 10.21
CA PHE A 108 6.05 13.35 9.80
C PHE A 108 6.07 13.82 8.34
N GLN A 109 5.53 13.02 7.44
CA GLN A 109 5.45 13.35 6.02
C GLN A 109 4.59 14.61 5.79
N GLN A 110 3.45 14.71 6.47
CA GLN A 110 2.55 15.85 6.31
C GLN A 110 3.18 17.16 6.80
N ILE A 111 3.95 17.11 7.89
CA ILE A 111 4.72 18.28 8.37
C ILE A 111 5.66 18.76 7.25
N LEU A 112 6.48 17.88 6.69
CA LEU A 112 7.40 18.26 5.61
C LEU A 112 6.66 18.76 4.37
N SER A 113 5.54 18.14 4.00
CA SER A 113 4.73 18.58 2.85
C SER A 113 4.15 19.97 3.04
N LEU A 114 3.65 20.30 4.24
CA LEU A 114 3.13 21.62 4.57
C LEU A 114 4.23 22.70 4.57
N LEU A 115 5.40 22.38 5.12
CA LEU A 115 6.54 23.31 5.10
C LEU A 115 7.01 23.60 3.67
N MET A 116 6.99 22.60 2.79
CA MET A 116 7.28 22.82 1.37
C MET A 116 6.21 23.67 0.67
N GLU A 117 4.94 23.34 0.88
CA GLU A 117 3.82 24.00 0.23
C GLU A 117 3.79 25.51 0.54
N HIS A 118 4.10 25.87 1.80
CA HIS A 118 4.07 27.26 2.28
C HIS A 118 5.43 27.95 2.24
N ASN A 119 6.50 27.30 1.82
CA ASN A 119 7.88 27.77 1.87
C ASN A 119 8.33 28.21 3.29
N GLY A 120 7.77 27.58 4.30
CA GLY A 120 7.99 27.87 5.71
C GLY A 120 6.72 28.25 6.44
N LEU A 121 6.62 27.87 7.71
CA LEU A 121 5.51 28.18 8.59
C LEU A 121 6.03 28.43 10.01
N THR A 122 5.41 29.35 10.74
CA THR A 122 5.64 29.42 12.18
C THR A 122 5.07 28.17 12.86
N LYS A 123 5.62 27.75 14.00
CA LYS A 123 5.15 26.56 14.75
C LYS A 123 3.65 26.62 15.07
N PRO A 124 3.03 27.75 15.46
CA PRO A 124 1.59 27.86 15.61
C PRO A 124 0.81 27.66 14.31
N ALA A 125 1.26 28.26 13.20
CA ALA A 125 0.59 28.15 11.89
C ALA A 125 0.64 26.71 11.36
N LEU A 126 1.77 26.02 11.51
CA LEU A 126 1.89 24.61 11.15
C LEU A 126 0.90 23.74 11.91
N LYS A 127 0.74 23.97 13.24
CA LYS A 127 -0.25 23.24 14.04
C LYS A 127 -1.67 23.53 13.59
N GLU A 128 -2.00 24.79 13.28
CA GLU A 128 -3.32 25.16 12.75
C GLU A 128 -3.64 24.41 11.46
N GLU A 129 -2.68 24.34 10.51
CA GLU A 129 -2.85 23.58 9.27
C GLU A 129 -3.01 22.07 9.54
N LEU A 130 -2.22 21.50 10.43
CA LEU A 130 -2.34 20.08 10.80
C LEU A 130 -3.72 19.79 11.39
N PHE A 131 -4.24 20.62 12.29
CA PHE A 131 -5.54 20.39 12.95
C PHE A 131 -6.77 20.63 12.07
N LYS A 132 -6.61 21.19 10.87
CA LYS A 132 -7.68 21.15 9.85
C LYS A 132 -8.01 19.71 9.41
N MET A 133 -7.09 18.78 9.60
CA MET A 133 -7.29 17.36 9.31
C MET A 133 -7.67 16.59 10.57
N PRO A 134 -8.84 15.93 10.62
CA PRO A 134 -9.34 15.29 11.85
C PRO A 134 -8.63 13.96 12.18
N CYS A 135 -7.75 13.46 11.31
CA CYS A 135 -7.04 12.19 11.48
C CYS A 135 -6.03 12.18 12.64
N TRP A 136 -5.65 13.33 13.18
CA TRP A 136 -4.70 13.48 14.30
C TRP A 136 -5.33 13.44 15.68
N GLY A 137 -6.64 13.21 15.80
CA GLY A 137 -7.39 13.36 17.06
C GLY A 137 -6.91 12.51 18.25
N THR A 138 -6.05 11.52 18.03
CA THR A 138 -5.42 10.71 19.07
C THR A 138 -3.97 11.12 19.39
N ILE A 139 -3.40 12.04 18.61
CA ILE A 139 -2.05 12.59 18.82
C ILE A 139 -2.19 13.89 19.61
N THR A 140 -1.47 14.02 20.72
CA THR A 140 -1.52 15.24 21.53
C THR A 140 -0.64 16.33 20.95
N ILE A 141 -0.88 17.58 21.40
CA ILE A 141 -0.08 18.74 20.98
C ILE A 141 1.38 18.55 21.42
N GLU A 142 1.61 18.00 22.61
CA GLU A 142 2.93 17.71 23.14
C GLU A 142 3.67 16.67 22.30
N GLU A 143 2.96 15.67 21.78
CA GLU A 143 3.56 14.68 20.89
C GLU A 143 3.93 15.28 19.52
N ILE A 144 3.13 16.21 19.01
CA ILE A 144 3.47 16.98 17.80
C ILE A 144 4.71 17.85 18.04
N ASP A 145 4.77 18.53 19.20
CA ASP A 145 5.91 19.35 19.57
C ASP A 145 7.20 18.51 19.66
N LEU A 146 7.13 17.36 20.32
CA LEU A 146 8.25 16.44 20.44
C LEU A 146 8.72 15.93 19.07
N LEU A 147 7.79 15.64 18.18
CA LEU A 147 8.14 15.22 16.82
C LEU A 147 8.86 16.34 16.06
N ILE A 148 8.34 17.56 16.11
CA ILE A 148 8.97 18.72 15.46
C ILE A 148 10.38 18.95 16.05
N GLU A 149 10.56 18.90 17.35
CA GLU A 149 11.87 19.03 18.00
C GLU A 149 12.85 17.92 17.58
N SER A 150 12.36 16.69 17.45
CA SER A 150 13.16 15.57 16.94
C SER A 150 13.55 15.77 15.49
N MET A 151 12.66 16.35 14.66
CA MET A 151 12.94 16.65 13.26
C MET A 151 13.97 17.80 13.13
N ILE A 152 13.93 18.79 14.01
CA ILE A 152 14.94 19.86 14.07
C ILE A 152 16.30 19.27 14.48
N ALA A 153 16.34 18.44 15.52
CA ALA A 153 17.56 17.79 15.99
C ALA A 153 18.18 16.85 14.93
N GLY A 154 17.35 16.31 14.02
CA GLY A 154 17.77 15.47 12.89
C GLY A 154 18.05 16.24 11.62
N GLU A 155 18.16 17.57 11.65
CA GLU A 155 18.43 18.44 10.48
C GLU A 155 17.39 18.30 9.35
N LEU A 156 16.20 17.78 9.66
CA LEU A 156 15.06 17.65 8.74
C LEU A 156 14.24 18.93 8.64
N ILE A 157 14.26 19.71 9.71
CA ILE A 157 13.64 21.04 9.79
C ILE A 157 14.68 22.02 10.33
N GLU A 158 14.75 23.19 9.73
CA GLU A 158 15.56 24.31 10.19
C GLU A 158 14.65 25.45 10.66
N ILE A 159 15.19 26.29 11.54
CA ILE A 159 14.50 27.50 12.01
C ILE A 159 15.17 28.69 11.36
N SER A 160 14.41 29.46 10.59
CA SER A 160 14.84 30.70 9.97
C SER A 160 13.81 31.79 10.27
N GLU A 161 14.24 32.94 10.81
CA GLU A 161 13.39 34.12 11.10
C GLU A 161 12.09 33.77 11.88
N ASN A 162 12.16 32.81 12.81
CA ASN A 162 11.01 32.29 13.57
C ASN A 162 10.04 31.39 12.79
N GLU A 163 10.39 30.99 11.58
CA GLU A 163 9.67 30.00 10.78
C GLU A 163 10.42 28.67 10.75
N LEU A 164 9.66 27.61 10.67
CA LEU A 164 10.14 26.27 10.37
C LEU A 164 10.20 26.12 8.86
N ILE A 165 11.34 25.74 8.35
CA ILE A 165 11.58 25.45 6.91
C ILE A 165 12.12 24.04 6.74
N THR A 166 12.05 23.50 5.55
CA THR A 166 12.66 22.21 5.23
C THR A 166 14.18 22.27 5.32
N GLY A 167 14.80 21.37 6.05
CA GLY A 167 16.26 21.23 6.13
C GLY A 167 16.83 20.41 4.97
N VAL A 168 18.14 20.46 4.81
CA VAL A 168 18.87 19.78 3.70
C VAL A 168 18.58 18.28 3.64
N GLU A 169 18.47 17.61 4.79
CA GLU A 169 18.19 16.17 4.82
C GLU A 169 16.75 15.85 4.40
N SER A 170 15.79 16.74 4.66
CA SER A 170 14.41 16.55 4.23
C SER A 170 14.23 16.76 2.73
N GLU A 171 14.97 17.66 2.09
CA GLU A 171 14.92 17.86 0.64
C GLU A 171 15.25 16.55 -0.09
N ARG A 172 16.31 15.85 0.35
CA ARG A 172 16.68 14.54 -0.20
C ARG A 172 15.60 13.47 0.00
N LEU A 173 14.86 13.53 1.10
CA LEU A 173 13.77 12.59 1.38
C LEU A 173 12.57 12.84 0.48
N ILE A 174 12.23 14.12 0.28
CA ILE A 174 11.07 14.56 -0.48
C ILE A 174 11.22 14.28 -1.97
N GLU A 175 12.43 14.39 -2.52
CA GLU A 175 12.74 14.04 -3.91
C GLU A 175 12.60 12.54 -4.22
N ARG A 176 12.55 11.69 -3.21
CA ARG A 176 12.39 10.25 -3.42
C ARG A 176 10.98 9.94 -3.90
N ARG A 177 10.87 9.06 -4.90
CA ARG A 177 9.58 8.61 -5.46
C ARG A 177 8.70 7.90 -4.44
N ASP A 178 9.29 7.33 -3.38
CA ASP A 178 8.60 6.61 -2.33
C ASP A 178 8.21 7.50 -1.13
N PHE A 179 8.51 8.79 -1.16
CA PHE A 179 8.17 9.72 -0.08
C PHE A 179 6.68 9.70 0.28
N TYR A 180 5.80 9.64 -0.73
CA TYR A 180 4.35 9.56 -0.52
C TYR A 180 3.82 8.12 -0.37
N ALA A 181 4.69 7.11 -0.44
CA ALA A 181 4.30 5.71 -0.34
C ALA A 181 4.43 5.20 1.10
N HIS A 182 3.37 5.33 1.89
CA HIS A 182 3.30 4.78 3.26
C HIS A 182 2.85 3.32 3.23
N PHE A 183 3.69 2.46 2.64
CA PHE A 183 3.49 1.02 2.75
C PHE A 183 4.29 0.48 3.92
N ASN A 184 3.68 -0.42 4.67
CA ASN A 184 4.34 -1.15 5.74
C ASN A 184 5.30 -2.17 5.08
N THR A 185 6.45 -1.70 4.60
CA THR A 185 7.51 -2.56 4.09
C THR A 185 8.11 -3.30 5.27
N ARG A 186 7.72 -4.57 5.40
CA ARG A 186 8.41 -5.45 6.34
C ARG A 186 9.83 -5.60 5.83
N THR A 187 10.81 -5.22 6.66
CA THR A 187 12.20 -5.52 6.37
C THR A 187 12.35 -7.04 6.41
N GLU A 188 12.75 -7.63 5.30
CA GLU A 188 12.95 -9.07 5.17
C GLU A 188 14.44 -9.36 5.14
N ALA A 189 14.87 -10.38 5.90
CA ALA A 189 16.20 -10.92 5.83
C ALA A 189 16.22 -12.13 4.90
N ARG A 190 17.19 -12.19 3.99
CA ARG A 190 17.43 -13.39 3.19
C ARG A 190 18.03 -14.48 4.06
N VAL A 191 17.37 -15.62 4.10
CA VAL A 191 17.88 -16.82 4.77
C VAL A 191 18.74 -17.60 3.77
N MET A 192 20.02 -17.73 4.08
CA MET A 192 20.99 -18.40 3.23
C MET A 192 21.56 -19.66 3.91
N HIS A 193 21.76 -20.71 3.14
CA HIS A 193 22.58 -21.86 3.54
C HIS A 193 23.78 -21.95 2.58
N GLY A 194 24.93 -21.51 3.03
CA GLY A 194 26.07 -21.29 2.15
C GLY A 194 25.75 -20.23 1.09
N SER A 195 25.86 -20.59 -0.19
CA SER A 195 25.48 -19.72 -1.32
C SER A 195 24.04 -19.90 -1.80
N GLN A 196 23.29 -20.85 -1.22
CA GLN A 196 21.92 -21.13 -1.64
C GLN A 196 20.92 -20.29 -0.85
N HIS A 197 20.07 -19.53 -1.55
CA HIS A 197 18.93 -18.83 -0.97
C HIS A 197 17.83 -19.85 -0.61
N ILE A 198 17.44 -19.90 0.67
CA ILE A 198 16.41 -20.82 1.17
C ILE A 198 15.04 -20.13 1.21
N GLY A 199 15.01 -18.80 1.48
CA GLY A 199 13.78 -18.03 1.58
C GLY A 199 14.03 -16.68 2.22
N ASP A 200 12.96 -15.89 2.37
CA ASP A 200 12.97 -14.59 3.03
C ASP A 200 12.16 -14.67 4.33
N MET A 201 12.68 -14.07 5.38
CA MET A 201 12.05 -14.04 6.71
C MET A 201 11.83 -12.61 7.17
N PRO A 202 10.62 -12.23 7.59
CA PRO A 202 10.38 -10.89 8.10
C PRO A 202 11.20 -10.67 9.38
N ILE A 203 11.99 -9.58 9.40
CA ILE A 203 12.73 -9.17 10.59
C ILE A 203 11.72 -8.53 11.56
N SER A 204 11.43 -9.21 12.67
CA SER A 204 10.74 -8.57 13.78
C SER A 204 11.78 -7.90 14.68
N ASN A 205 11.42 -6.75 15.29
CA ASN A 205 12.27 -6.05 16.27
C ASN A 205 12.63 -6.90 17.52
N ARG A 206 12.23 -8.17 17.54
CA ARG A 206 12.53 -9.14 18.61
C ARG A 206 13.75 -10.03 18.30
N ILE A 207 14.30 -9.92 17.09
CA ILE A 207 15.55 -10.60 16.75
C ILE A 207 16.65 -9.58 16.93
N LYS A 208 17.25 -9.56 18.12
CA LYS A 208 18.51 -8.89 18.42
C LYS A 208 19.66 -9.86 18.22
#